data_79e766a9485a002416016eeea320f03b
#
_entry.id   79e766a9485a002416016eeea320f03b
#
_cell.length_a   1.000
_cell.length_b   1.000
_cell.length_c   1.000
_cell.angle_alpha   90.00
_cell.angle_beta   90.00
_cell.angle_gamma   90.00
#
_symmetry.space_group_name_H-M   'P 1'
#
loop_
_entity.id
_entity.type
_entity.pdbx_description
1 polymer ?
#
loop_
_entity_poly.entity_id
_entity_poly.type
_entity_poly.pdbx_seq_one_letter_code
_entity_poly.pdbx_strand_id
1 'polypeptide(L)'
;MNPIDVLLNHRTIREFKSSPMPPQQLSILLDIAKRTATSMGLQSFSIIRIVNPELKAAIAEVCNQEYVARVPELFIFIVDAYRNSRIAREQGITSDIERDSDRFFQGWTDAAIAAQNMVAAAELGGFGTVFFGSILNNVP
;
A
#
# COMPACT_ATOMS: atom_id res chain seq x y z
N MET A 1 18.70 -14.49 10.99
CA MET A 1 18.69 -13.05 11.40
C MET A 1 17.55 -12.90 12.40
N ASN A 2 17.79 -12.25 13.55
CA ASN A 2 16.72 -12.00 14.53
C ASN A 2 15.71 -10.99 13.92
N PRO A 3 14.40 -11.26 14.01
CA PRO A 3 13.37 -10.32 13.51
C PRO A 3 13.50 -8.89 14.07
N ILE A 4 13.87 -8.76 15.34
CA ILE A 4 14.08 -7.47 15.98
C ILE A 4 15.22 -6.68 15.32
N ASP A 5 16.32 -7.38 15.00
CA ASP A 5 17.47 -6.74 14.34
C ASP A 5 17.10 -6.21 12.94
N VAL A 6 16.19 -6.90 12.22
CA VAL A 6 15.70 -6.44 10.92
C VAL A 6 14.96 -5.11 11.08
N LEU A 7 14.05 -5.03 12.05
CA LEU A 7 13.28 -3.81 12.32
C LEU A 7 14.16 -2.64 12.81
N LEU A 8 15.14 -2.94 13.66
CA LEU A 8 16.09 -1.93 14.17
C LEU A 8 17.04 -1.40 13.08
N ASN A 9 17.32 -2.20 12.06
CA ASN A 9 18.18 -1.84 10.93
C ASN A 9 17.37 -1.38 9.70
N HIS A 10 16.10 -1.02 9.87
CA HIS A 10 15.28 -0.45 8.79
C HIS A 10 16.00 0.72 8.12
N ARG A 11 15.96 0.72 6.78
CA ARG A 11 16.48 1.82 5.97
C ARG A 11 15.73 1.90 4.64
N THR A 12 15.55 3.10 4.16
CA THR A 12 14.98 3.36 2.85
C THR A 12 15.91 2.89 1.73
N ILE A 13 15.45 1.98 0.88
CA ILE A 13 16.18 1.45 -0.28
C ILE A 13 15.58 2.07 -1.55
N ARG A 14 16.43 2.67 -2.40
CA ARG A 14 16.04 3.28 -3.68
C ARG A 14 16.67 2.64 -4.90
N GLU A 15 17.56 1.66 -4.69
CA GLU A 15 18.14 0.86 -5.77
C GLU A 15 17.69 -0.59 -5.62
N PHE A 16 17.15 -1.14 -6.70
CA PHE A 16 16.54 -2.46 -6.72
C PHE A 16 17.13 -3.32 -7.84
N LYS A 17 17.16 -4.63 -7.62
CA LYS A 17 17.46 -5.58 -8.67
C LYS A 17 16.32 -5.59 -9.70
N SER A 18 16.61 -5.84 -10.95
CA SER A 18 15.59 -5.93 -12.02
C SER A 18 14.75 -7.21 -11.98
N SER A 19 15.11 -8.16 -11.11
CA SER A 19 14.39 -9.43 -10.98
C SER A 19 13.03 -9.21 -10.29
N PRO A 20 11.94 -9.76 -10.85
CA PRO A 20 10.62 -9.67 -10.21
C PRO A 20 10.58 -10.42 -8.88
N MET A 21 9.70 -9.99 -7.99
CA MET A 21 9.42 -10.72 -6.76
C MET A 21 8.78 -12.08 -7.09
N PRO A 22 9.20 -13.18 -6.43
CA PRO A 22 8.55 -14.47 -6.60
C PRO A 22 7.04 -14.39 -6.27
N PRO A 23 6.15 -14.98 -7.09
CA PRO A 23 4.71 -14.88 -6.89
C PRO A 23 4.23 -15.36 -5.52
N GLN A 24 4.87 -16.37 -4.97
CA GLN A 24 4.56 -16.88 -3.64
C GLN A 24 4.84 -15.83 -2.55
N GLN A 25 5.96 -15.11 -2.64
CA GLN A 25 6.31 -14.05 -1.70
C GLN A 25 5.32 -12.88 -1.82
N LEU A 26 4.97 -12.50 -3.05
CA LEU A 26 3.96 -11.48 -3.28
C LEU A 26 2.61 -11.85 -2.63
N SER A 27 2.16 -13.10 -2.79
CA SER A 27 0.91 -13.58 -2.16
C SER A 27 0.98 -13.47 -0.63
N ILE A 28 2.09 -13.88 -0.03
CA ILE A 28 2.31 -13.80 1.42
C ILE A 28 2.21 -12.34 1.90
N LEU A 29 2.85 -11.39 1.21
CA LEU A 29 2.82 -9.98 1.59
C LEU A 29 1.41 -9.39 1.50
N LEU A 30 0.65 -9.73 0.46
CA LEU A 30 -0.74 -9.30 0.32
C LEU A 30 -1.64 -9.92 1.41
N ASP A 31 -1.42 -11.17 1.78
CA ASP A 31 -2.19 -11.83 2.84
C ASP A 31 -1.85 -11.23 4.22
N ILE A 32 -0.61 -10.82 4.45
CA ILE A 32 -0.21 -10.10 5.67
C ILE A 32 -0.90 -8.74 5.73
N ALA A 33 -0.93 -7.99 4.63
CA ALA A 33 -1.64 -6.72 4.57
C ALA A 33 -3.13 -6.86 4.88
N LYS A 34 -3.80 -7.90 4.34
CA LYS A 34 -5.21 -8.22 4.63
C LYS A 34 -5.49 -8.60 6.08
N ARG A 35 -4.49 -9.14 6.80
CA ARG A 35 -4.60 -9.53 8.21
C ARG A 35 -4.27 -8.42 9.19
N THR A 36 -3.94 -7.25 8.68
CA THR A 36 -3.67 -6.07 9.52
C THR A 36 -4.95 -5.66 10.25
N ALA A 37 -4.80 -5.21 11.50
CA ALA A 37 -5.92 -4.67 12.26
C ALA A 37 -6.56 -3.48 11.53
N THR A 38 -7.89 -3.39 11.57
CA THR A 38 -8.63 -2.29 10.97
C THR A 38 -9.71 -1.78 11.92
N SER A 39 -10.10 -0.54 11.76
CA SER A 39 -11.17 0.04 12.53
C SER A 39 -12.49 -0.70 12.22
N MET A 40 -13.12 -1.22 13.24
CA MET A 40 -14.44 -1.92 13.17
C MET A 40 -14.47 -3.10 12.17
N GLY A 41 -13.32 -3.61 11.74
CA GLY A 41 -13.23 -4.68 10.74
C GLY A 41 -13.61 -4.27 9.32
N LEU A 42 -13.72 -2.97 9.03
CA LEU A 42 -14.22 -2.47 7.74
C LEU A 42 -13.20 -2.57 6.61
N GLN A 43 -11.90 -2.67 6.91
CA GLN A 43 -10.84 -2.70 5.89
C GLN A 43 -11.03 -1.60 4.83
N SER A 44 -11.20 -0.35 5.27
CA SER A 44 -11.57 0.78 4.42
C SER A 44 -10.41 1.26 3.53
N PHE A 45 -9.62 0.34 2.99
CA PHE A 45 -8.52 0.62 2.08
C PHE A 45 -8.47 -0.40 0.93
N SER A 46 -7.85 -0.02 -0.17
CA SER A 46 -7.50 -0.91 -1.27
C SER A 46 -6.02 -0.81 -1.61
N ILE A 47 -5.46 -1.90 -2.14
CA ILE A 47 -4.08 -1.97 -2.60
C ILE A 47 -4.08 -2.11 -4.12
N ILE A 48 -3.47 -1.16 -4.81
CA ILE A 48 -3.31 -1.18 -6.26
C ILE A 48 -1.87 -1.56 -6.58
N ARG A 49 -1.66 -2.71 -7.22
CA ARG A 49 -0.36 -3.10 -7.75
C ARG A 49 -0.18 -2.54 -9.15
N ILE A 50 0.87 -1.75 -9.36
CA ILE A 50 1.19 -1.15 -10.64
C ILE A 50 2.18 -2.06 -11.38
N VAL A 51 1.71 -2.70 -12.45
CA VAL A 51 2.51 -3.62 -13.26
C VAL A 51 2.89 -3.04 -14.63
N ASN A 52 2.12 -2.07 -15.14
CA ASN A 52 2.35 -1.44 -16.43
C ASN A 52 3.59 -0.53 -16.36
N PRO A 53 4.63 -0.73 -17.21
CA PRO A 53 5.86 0.08 -17.20
C PRO A 53 5.61 1.56 -17.53
N GLU A 54 4.69 1.85 -18.45
CA GLU A 54 4.35 3.23 -18.83
C GLU A 54 3.71 3.98 -17.66
N LEU A 55 2.84 3.30 -16.92
CA LEU A 55 2.24 3.88 -15.72
C LEU A 55 3.28 4.08 -14.59
N LYS A 56 4.23 3.15 -14.41
CA LYS A 56 5.35 3.35 -13.49
C LYS A 56 6.19 4.58 -13.87
N ALA A 57 6.46 4.77 -15.15
CA ALA A 57 7.20 5.92 -15.65
C ALA A 57 6.44 7.24 -15.39
N ALA A 58 5.14 7.28 -15.68
CA ALA A 58 4.30 8.43 -15.40
C ALA A 58 4.25 8.78 -13.89
N ILE A 59 4.15 7.77 -13.02
CA ILE A 59 4.21 7.96 -11.57
C ILE A 59 5.58 8.49 -11.14
N ALA A 60 6.68 7.97 -11.72
CA ALA A 60 8.02 8.45 -11.45
C ALA A 60 8.20 9.93 -11.79
N GLU A 61 7.61 10.38 -12.88
CA GLU A 61 7.59 11.79 -13.31
C GLU A 61 6.83 12.67 -12.32
N VAL A 62 5.59 12.30 -11.95
CA VAL A 62 4.81 13.01 -10.93
C VAL A 62 5.56 13.10 -9.60
N CYS A 63 6.19 12.01 -9.19
CA CYS A 63 6.96 11.95 -7.95
C CYS A 63 8.30 12.69 -8.01
N ASN A 64 8.78 13.03 -9.21
CA ASN A 64 10.15 13.49 -9.46
C ASN A 64 11.20 12.53 -8.86
N GLN A 65 10.99 11.20 -9.05
CA GLN A 65 11.85 10.14 -8.52
C GLN A 65 12.03 9.02 -9.55
N GLU A 66 13.11 9.10 -10.33
CA GLU A 66 13.39 8.20 -11.46
C GLU A 66 13.40 6.71 -11.10
N TYR A 67 13.84 6.35 -9.86
CA TYR A 67 13.90 4.94 -9.46
C TYR A 67 12.52 4.27 -9.45
N VAL A 68 11.43 5.03 -9.27
CA VAL A 68 10.05 4.50 -9.25
C VAL A 68 9.69 3.81 -10.57
N ALA A 69 10.22 4.29 -11.70
CA ALA A 69 10.01 3.65 -13.00
C ALA A 69 10.64 2.24 -13.08
N ARG A 70 11.69 1.98 -12.29
CA ARG A 70 12.50 0.76 -12.37
C ARG A 70 12.24 -0.25 -11.28
N VAL A 71 11.39 0.10 -10.27
CA VAL A 71 11.13 -0.83 -9.16
C VAL A 71 10.45 -2.12 -9.66
N PRO A 72 10.84 -3.31 -9.18
CA PRO A 72 10.17 -4.54 -9.57
C PRO A 72 8.71 -4.55 -9.14
N GLU A 73 8.43 -4.13 -7.92
CA GLU A 73 7.07 -4.06 -7.36
C GLU A 73 6.73 -2.64 -6.92
N LEU A 74 5.53 -2.18 -7.29
CA LEU A 74 5.00 -0.87 -6.91
C LEU A 74 3.57 -1.03 -6.44
N PHE A 75 3.28 -0.55 -5.23
CA PHE A 75 1.96 -0.59 -4.63
C PHE A 75 1.49 0.79 -4.22
N ILE A 76 0.23 1.09 -4.47
CA ILE A 76 -0.45 2.29 -3.97
C ILE A 76 -1.53 1.83 -3.00
N PHE A 77 -1.47 2.34 -1.78
CA PHE A 77 -2.50 2.14 -0.76
C PHE A 77 -3.43 3.34 -0.79
N ILE A 78 -4.71 3.08 -0.96
CA ILE A 78 -5.73 4.13 -1.03
C ILE A 78 -6.80 3.94 0.03
N VAL A 79 -7.35 5.04 0.52
CA VAL A 79 -8.61 5.02 1.28
C VAL A 79 -9.74 4.66 0.34
N ASP A 80 -10.52 3.63 0.67
CA ASP A 80 -11.57 3.11 -0.21
C ASP A 80 -12.91 2.96 0.52
N ALA A 81 -13.42 4.09 1.02
CA ALA A 81 -14.75 4.17 1.61
C ALA A 81 -15.86 3.90 0.58
N TYR A 82 -15.60 4.19 -0.72
CA TYR A 82 -16.54 3.94 -1.80
C TYR A 82 -16.87 2.46 -1.96
N ARG A 83 -15.87 1.57 -1.89
CA ARG A 83 -16.10 0.12 -1.93
C ARG A 83 -17.04 -0.33 -0.81
N ASN A 84 -16.82 0.14 0.41
CA ASN A 84 -17.65 -0.19 1.55
C ASN A 84 -19.08 0.36 1.40
N SER A 85 -19.23 1.58 0.89
CA SER A 85 -20.52 2.17 0.56
C SER A 85 -21.27 1.37 -0.51
N ARG A 86 -20.58 0.91 -1.55
CA ARG A 86 -21.18 0.03 -2.56
C ARG A 86 -21.69 -1.27 -1.96
N ILE A 87 -20.88 -1.95 -1.16
CA ILE A 87 -21.28 -3.19 -0.48
C ILE A 87 -22.52 -2.97 0.39
N ALA A 88 -22.55 -1.87 1.16
CA ALA A 88 -23.70 -1.51 1.99
C ALA A 88 -24.98 -1.33 1.14
N ARG A 89 -24.90 -0.59 0.04
CA ARG A 89 -26.04 -0.38 -0.89
C ARG A 89 -26.53 -1.70 -1.51
N GLU A 90 -25.62 -2.58 -1.89
CA GLU A 90 -25.97 -3.91 -2.44
C GLU A 90 -26.69 -4.80 -1.41
N GLN A 91 -26.48 -4.53 -0.10
CA GLN A 91 -27.20 -5.17 1.01
C GLN A 91 -28.44 -4.38 1.46
N GLY A 92 -28.87 -3.36 0.70
CA GLY A 92 -30.04 -2.54 1.04
C GLY A 92 -29.83 -1.58 2.22
N ILE A 93 -28.59 -1.33 2.63
CA ILE A 93 -28.23 -0.41 3.72
C ILE A 93 -27.95 0.96 3.12
N THR A 94 -28.72 1.99 3.52
CA THR A 94 -28.44 3.38 3.18
C THR A 94 -27.27 3.88 4.04
N SER A 95 -26.24 4.43 3.40
CA SER A 95 -25.03 4.87 4.07
C SER A 95 -24.39 6.05 3.35
N ASP A 96 -23.99 7.09 4.10
CA ASP A 96 -23.22 8.24 3.65
C ASP A 96 -21.72 8.10 4.04
N ILE A 97 -21.24 6.87 4.18
CA ILE A 97 -19.87 6.56 4.63
C ILE A 97 -18.81 7.30 3.82
N GLU A 98 -19.02 7.49 2.50
CA GLU A 98 -18.09 8.18 1.62
C GLU A 98 -17.97 9.69 1.88
N ARG A 99 -18.88 10.28 2.66
CA ARG A 99 -18.90 11.73 2.98
C ARG A 99 -18.52 12.01 4.44
N ASP A 100 -18.21 10.98 5.20
CA ASP A 100 -17.88 11.07 6.62
C ASP A 100 -16.35 11.20 6.78
N SER A 101 -15.92 12.33 7.32
CA SER A 101 -14.49 12.59 7.59
C SER A 101 -13.89 11.59 8.59
N ASP A 102 -14.66 11.13 9.58
CA ASP A 102 -14.17 10.13 10.53
C ASP A 102 -13.88 8.81 9.83
N ARG A 103 -14.71 8.43 8.86
CA ARG A 103 -14.49 7.26 8.01
C ARG A 103 -13.28 7.41 7.10
N PHE A 104 -13.03 8.63 6.61
CA PHE A 104 -11.80 8.90 5.87
C PHE A 104 -10.57 8.69 6.75
N PHE A 105 -10.53 9.25 7.95
CA PHE A 105 -9.39 9.07 8.86
C PHE A 105 -9.23 7.62 9.33
N GLN A 106 -10.31 6.89 9.55
CA GLN A 106 -10.25 5.45 9.82
C GLN A 106 -9.62 4.70 8.65
N GLY A 107 -10.07 4.94 7.42
CA GLY A 107 -9.53 4.32 6.23
C GLY A 107 -8.07 4.70 5.96
N TRP A 108 -7.69 5.96 6.24
CA TRP A 108 -6.31 6.41 6.18
C TRP A 108 -5.42 5.64 7.16
N THR A 109 -5.87 5.50 8.39
CA THR A 109 -5.14 4.74 9.42
C THR A 109 -5.03 3.27 9.02
N ASP A 110 -6.12 2.65 8.58
CA ASP A 110 -6.14 1.26 8.10
C ASP A 110 -5.13 1.05 6.97
N ALA A 111 -5.11 1.96 5.97
CA ALA A 111 -4.18 1.92 4.85
C ALA A 111 -2.72 2.05 5.31
N ALA A 112 -2.44 2.99 6.20
CA ALA A 112 -1.09 3.27 6.69
C ALA A 112 -0.52 2.08 7.48
N ILE A 113 -1.30 1.49 8.40
CA ILE A 113 -0.83 0.34 9.19
C ILE A 113 -0.72 -0.92 8.34
N ALA A 114 -1.59 -1.12 7.33
CA ALA A 114 -1.47 -2.22 6.38
C ALA A 114 -0.21 -2.10 5.52
N ALA A 115 0.10 -0.89 5.05
CA ALA A 115 1.32 -0.61 4.30
C ALA A 115 2.57 -0.87 5.17
N GLN A 116 2.60 -0.39 6.41
CA GLN A 116 3.72 -0.62 7.33
C GLN A 116 3.87 -2.10 7.68
N ASN A 117 2.77 -2.82 7.89
CA ASN A 117 2.82 -4.26 8.17
C ASN A 117 3.39 -5.04 6.97
N MET A 118 2.99 -4.68 5.75
CA MET A 118 3.53 -5.25 4.51
C MET A 118 5.02 -4.94 4.34
N VAL A 119 5.46 -3.72 4.67
CA VAL A 119 6.88 -3.31 4.65
C VAL A 119 7.69 -4.13 5.64
N ALA A 120 7.24 -4.24 6.89
CA ALA A 120 7.94 -5.04 7.91
C ALA A 120 8.08 -6.51 7.47
N ALA A 121 7.02 -7.08 6.90
CA ALA A 121 7.05 -8.45 6.39
C ALA A 121 8.01 -8.62 5.19
N ALA A 122 8.06 -7.64 4.29
CA ALA A 122 9.00 -7.65 3.16
C ALA A 122 10.45 -7.63 3.66
N GLU A 123 10.77 -6.76 4.61
CA GLU A 123 12.12 -6.67 5.19
C GLU A 123 12.52 -7.93 5.96
N LEU A 124 11.58 -8.52 6.70
CA LEU A 124 11.79 -9.84 7.34
C LEU A 124 12.04 -10.95 6.31
N GLY A 125 11.46 -10.82 5.12
CA GLY A 125 11.70 -11.68 3.96
C GLY A 125 12.99 -11.38 3.20
N GLY A 126 13.79 -10.37 3.62
CA GLY A 126 15.05 -9.99 3.00
C GLY A 126 14.91 -9.04 1.80
N PHE A 127 13.75 -8.41 1.61
CA PHE A 127 13.50 -7.42 0.56
C PHE A 127 13.78 -6.00 1.09
N GLY A 128 14.33 -5.15 0.22
CA GLY A 128 14.43 -3.72 0.50
C GLY A 128 13.14 -3.00 0.17
N THR A 129 12.82 -1.96 0.93
CA THR A 129 11.58 -1.19 0.80
C THR A 129 11.81 0.30 0.80
N VAL A 130 10.84 1.05 0.31
CA VAL A 130 10.76 2.50 0.40
C VAL A 130 9.31 2.97 0.38
N PHE A 131 8.97 3.90 1.27
CA PHE A 131 7.78 4.73 1.13
C PHE A 131 8.10 6.00 0.32
N PHE A 132 7.16 6.41 -0.52
CA PHE A 132 7.25 7.71 -1.18
C PHE A 132 5.90 8.44 -1.08
N GLY A 133 5.95 9.66 -0.53
CA GLY A 133 4.77 10.52 -0.38
C GLY A 133 4.61 11.54 -1.52
N SER A 134 5.61 11.66 -2.37
CA SER A 134 5.66 12.63 -3.47
C SER A 134 4.63 12.39 -4.59
N ILE A 135 3.89 11.29 -4.54
CA ILE A 135 2.75 11.06 -5.44
C ILE A 135 1.67 12.14 -5.34
N LEU A 136 1.68 12.92 -4.27
CA LEU A 136 0.77 14.05 -4.06
C LEU A 136 1.27 15.37 -4.63
N ASN A 137 2.44 15.42 -5.29
CA ASN A 137 3.04 16.66 -5.79
C ASN A 137 2.19 17.39 -6.85
N ASN A 138 1.35 16.68 -7.59
CA ASN A 138 0.53 17.19 -8.70
C ASN A 138 -0.97 17.03 -8.43
N VAL A 139 -1.39 17.16 -7.19
CA VAL A 139 -2.84 17.22 -6.87
C VAL A 139 -3.36 18.58 -7.32
N PRO A 140 -4.41 18.64 -8.16
CA PRO A 140 -5.01 19.90 -8.62
C PRO A 140 -5.68 20.68 -7.50
#